data_4df1453798db06b586d5ce63644f0705
#
_entry.id   4df1453798db06b586d5ce63644f0705
#
_cell.length_a   1.000
_cell.length_b   1.000
_cell.length_c   1.000
_cell.angle_alpha   90.00
_cell.angle_beta   90.00
_cell.angle_gamma   90.00
#
_symmetry.space_group_name_H-M   'P 1'
#
loop_
_entity.id
_entity.type
_entity.pdbx_description
1 polymer ?
#
loop_
_entity_poly.entity_id
_entity_poly.type
_entity_poly.pdbx_seq_one_letter_code
_entity_poly.pdbx_strand_id
1 'polypeptide(L)'
;DRTLRVLCGWRYKNDIPSESKFSRVFKELSALKIAQKTHEQFVKEYLRDTLFFYNASDATKIPLREKPVKVEKEKFKPKRRGRPKKGETREPKTPSILQQQEDMKTTKQMLSLVSTQCGVGRKQNSKGNFETWIGGKLHISVVDGDIPITAIYSGANVHDSSVALPLINETSKKVSYLYDLQDAGYDSNIIRDFSKKLNHRPLIDINPKNSKELKEKIQLIKDEKKKFEILNLTQSLDTHHYNQRSMVERVNKYLKEDFGCSNIYYKGATKVASVLAFGILSVCIHQSLKMVT
;
A
#
# COMPACT_ATOMS: atom_id res chain seq x y z
N ASP A 1 -7.58 -3.97 -34.34
CA ASP A 1 -8.14 -5.31 -34.26
C ASP A 1 -9.67 -5.23 -34.43
N ARG A 2 -10.24 -6.05 -35.36
CA ARG A 2 -11.69 -6.09 -35.65
C ARG A 2 -12.46 -6.62 -34.45
N THR A 3 -11.98 -7.65 -33.81
CA THR A 3 -12.64 -8.32 -32.67
C THR A 3 -12.76 -7.36 -31.48
N LEU A 4 -11.68 -6.68 -31.13
CA LEU A 4 -11.67 -5.70 -30.05
C LEU A 4 -12.63 -4.54 -30.32
N ARG A 5 -12.69 -4.08 -31.56
CA ARG A 5 -13.61 -3.04 -31.98
C ARG A 5 -15.06 -3.44 -31.77
N VAL A 6 -15.44 -4.66 -32.20
CA VAL A 6 -16.81 -5.18 -32.07
C VAL A 6 -17.16 -5.38 -30.61
N LEU A 7 -16.24 -5.91 -29.78
CA LEU A 7 -16.41 -6.05 -28.34
C LEU A 7 -16.65 -4.70 -27.64
N CYS A 8 -16.04 -3.62 -28.16
CA CYS A 8 -16.27 -2.26 -27.68
C CYS A 8 -17.57 -1.62 -28.24
N GLY A 9 -18.37 -2.33 -29.02
CA GLY A 9 -19.62 -1.84 -29.58
C GLY A 9 -19.47 -0.97 -30.84
N TRP A 10 -18.28 -0.88 -31.43
CA TRP A 10 -18.04 -0.06 -32.63
C TRP A 10 -18.14 -0.93 -33.89
N ARG A 11 -19.18 -0.67 -34.70
CA ARG A 11 -19.39 -1.40 -35.97
C ARG A 11 -18.36 -1.08 -37.02
N TYR A 12 -18.03 0.19 -37.20
CA TYR A 12 -17.13 0.67 -38.24
C TYR A 12 -15.85 1.26 -37.63
N LYS A 13 -14.80 1.37 -38.43
CA LYS A 13 -13.54 2.00 -38.01
C LYS A 13 -13.71 3.48 -37.64
N ASN A 14 -14.61 4.16 -38.31
CA ASN A 14 -14.93 5.57 -38.08
C ASN A 14 -15.75 5.81 -36.79
N ASP A 15 -16.32 4.76 -36.21
CA ASP A 15 -17.03 4.86 -34.93
C ASP A 15 -16.04 4.94 -33.74
N ILE A 16 -14.77 4.56 -33.97
CA ILE A 16 -13.73 4.61 -32.94
C ILE A 16 -13.46 6.07 -32.58
N PRO A 17 -13.66 6.48 -31.33
CA PRO A 17 -13.37 7.85 -30.90
C PRO A 17 -11.89 8.23 -31.11
N SER A 18 -11.63 9.48 -31.37
CA SER A 18 -10.26 10.01 -31.46
C SER A 18 -9.53 9.89 -30.11
N GLU A 19 -8.20 9.84 -30.12
CA GLU A 19 -7.36 9.81 -28.90
C GLU A 19 -7.68 10.96 -27.95
N SER A 20 -7.96 12.15 -28.50
CA SER A 20 -8.33 13.32 -27.69
C SER A 20 -9.67 13.14 -26.98
N LYS A 21 -10.64 12.43 -27.62
CA LYS A 21 -11.91 12.08 -26.99
C LYS A 21 -11.71 11.06 -25.86
N PHE A 22 -10.91 10.00 -26.10
CA PHE A 22 -10.53 9.06 -25.04
C PHE A 22 -9.87 9.77 -23.87
N SER A 23 -8.93 10.67 -24.10
CA SER A 23 -8.24 11.42 -23.04
C SER A 23 -9.20 12.28 -22.20
N ARG A 24 -10.20 12.92 -22.86
CA ARG A 24 -11.22 13.72 -22.16
C ARG A 24 -12.15 12.85 -21.32
N VAL A 25 -12.71 11.80 -21.92
CA VAL A 25 -13.59 10.86 -21.19
C VAL A 25 -12.86 10.20 -20.03
N PHE A 26 -11.61 9.77 -20.24
CA PHE A 26 -10.82 9.19 -19.14
C PHE A 26 -10.57 10.21 -18.01
N LYS A 27 -10.36 11.50 -18.34
CA LYS A 27 -10.26 12.57 -17.32
C LYS A 27 -11.55 12.68 -16.50
N GLU A 28 -12.71 12.64 -17.15
CA GLU A 28 -14.03 12.71 -16.50
C GLU A 28 -14.28 11.47 -15.60
N LEU A 29 -14.07 10.25 -16.13
CA LEU A 29 -14.19 9.01 -15.37
C LEU A 29 -13.25 8.99 -14.15
N SER A 30 -12.04 9.53 -14.31
CA SER A 30 -11.07 9.63 -13.23
C SER A 30 -11.51 10.63 -12.14
N ALA A 31 -12.10 11.76 -12.52
CA ALA A 31 -12.63 12.74 -11.59
C ALA A 31 -13.83 12.19 -10.81
N LEU A 32 -14.68 11.41 -11.46
CA LEU A 32 -15.83 10.72 -10.85
C LEU A 32 -15.44 9.50 -10.00
N LYS A 33 -14.16 9.06 -10.05
CA LYS A 33 -13.63 7.88 -9.35
C LYS A 33 -14.40 6.60 -9.66
N ILE A 34 -14.79 6.40 -10.91
CA ILE A 34 -15.66 5.28 -11.30
C ILE A 34 -15.07 3.94 -10.91
N ALA A 35 -13.80 3.67 -11.25
CA ALA A 35 -13.15 2.39 -10.93
C ALA A 35 -13.12 2.12 -9.42
N GLN A 36 -12.81 3.14 -8.60
CA GLN A 36 -12.80 3.02 -7.14
C GLN A 36 -14.19 2.68 -6.60
N LYS A 37 -15.23 3.42 -7.06
CA LYS A 37 -16.62 3.20 -6.63
C LYS A 37 -17.13 1.82 -7.05
N THR A 38 -16.81 1.38 -8.26
CA THR A 38 -17.18 0.04 -8.74
C THR A 38 -16.52 -1.04 -7.90
N HIS A 39 -15.24 -0.88 -7.59
CA HIS A 39 -14.52 -1.81 -6.70
C HIS A 39 -15.14 -1.83 -5.29
N GLU A 40 -15.43 -0.66 -4.70
CA GLU A 40 -16.06 -0.56 -3.38
C GLU A 40 -17.46 -1.22 -3.38
N GLN A 41 -18.24 -1.01 -4.43
CA GLN A 41 -19.55 -1.65 -4.58
C GLN A 41 -19.41 -3.17 -4.72
N PHE A 42 -18.46 -3.65 -5.52
CA PHE A 42 -18.20 -5.09 -5.67
C PHE A 42 -17.83 -5.73 -4.33
N VAL A 43 -16.89 -5.13 -3.58
CA VAL A 43 -16.48 -5.64 -2.26
C VAL A 43 -17.68 -5.65 -1.30
N LYS A 44 -18.48 -4.60 -1.29
CA LYS A 44 -19.66 -4.49 -0.42
C LYS A 44 -20.72 -5.54 -0.73
N GLU A 45 -20.92 -5.85 -1.99
CA GLU A 45 -21.99 -6.75 -2.45
C GLU A 45 -21.62 -8.21 -2.30
N TYR A 46 -20.37 -8.56 -2.61
CA TYR A 46 -19.95 -9.97 -2.71
C TYR A 46 -19.03 -10.44 -1.58
N LEU A 47 -18.36 -9.54 -0.83
CA LEU A 47 -17.32 -9.93 0.11
C LEU A 47 -17.57 -9.46 1.56
N ARG A 48 -18.55 -8.58 1.77
CA ARG A 48 -18.79 -7.95 3.08
C ARG A 48 -19.05 -8.96 4.21
N ASP A 49 -19.83 -9.99 3.91
CA ASP A 49 -20.28 -10.98 4.91
C ASP A 49 -19.32 -12.18 5.01
N THR A 50 -18.20 -12.13 4.27
CA THR A 50 -17.15 -13.15 4.35
C THR A 50 -16.18 -12.82 5.48
N LEU A 51 -15.92 -13.79 6.34
CA LEU A 51 -14.86 -13.71 7.34
C LEU A 51 -13.55 -14.21 6.74
N PHE A 52 -12.56 -13.33 6.67
CA PHE A 52 -11.21 -13.66 6.26
C PHE A 52 -10.31 -13.92 7.45
N PHE A 53 -9.31 -14.76 7.29
CA PHE A 53 -8.31 -14.97 8.35
C PHE A 53 -7.24 -13.89 8.31
N TYR A 54 -6.77 -13.52 7.13
CA TYR A 54 -5.63 -12.64 6.96
C TYR A 54 -5.97 -11.41 6.17
N ASN A 55 -5.35 -10.31 6.57
CA ASN A 55 -5.22 -9.09 5.80
C ASN A 55 -3.74 -8.74 5.71
N ALA A 56 -3.13 -8.85 4.54
CA ALA A 56 -1.74 -8.48 4.30
C ALA A 56 -1.65 -7.10 3.65
N SER A 57 -0.81 -6.23 4.20
CA SER A 57 -0.62 -4.87 3.69
C SER A 57 0.82 -4.61 3.31
N ASP A 58 1.04 -4.03 2.13
CA ASP A 58 2.36 -3.61 1.63
C ASP A 58 2.24 -2.44 0.66
N ALA A 59 3.39 -1.81 0.36
CA ALA A 59 3.52 -0.72 -0.59
C ALA A 59 4.41 -1.11 -1.76
N THR A 60 3.91 -0.87 -2.98
CA THR A 60 4.68 -1.09 -4.20
C THR A 60 5.01 0.21 -4.92
N LYS A 61 6.22 0.30 -5.50
CA LYS A 61 6.65 1.44 -6.31
C LYS A 61 5.83 1.55 -7.60
N ILE A 62 5.45 2.78 -7.95
CA ILE A 62 4.77 3.14 -9.19
C ILE A 62 5.61 4.21 -9.89
N PRO A 63 6.50 3.83 -10.84
CA PRO A 63 7.26 4.78 -11.63
C PRO A 63 6.33 5.59 -12.54
N LEU A 64 6.58 6.90 -12.62
CA LEU A 64 5.80 7.81 -13.46
C LEU A 64 6.71 8.63 -14.36
N ARG A 65 6.14 9.14 -15.45
CA ARG A 65 6.83 10.06 -16.38
C ARG A 65 6.63 11.54 -16.03
N GLU A 66 6.35 11.82 -14.76
CA GLU A 66 6.22 13.19 -14.27
C GLU A 66 7.53 13.68 -13.65
N LYS A 67 7.72 15.00 -13.66
CA LYS A 67 8.78 15.61 -12.86
C LYS A 67 8.34 15.66 -11.40
N PRO A 68 9.21 15.34 -10.43
CA PRO A 68 8.87 15.45 -9.03
C PRO A 68 8.59 16.91 -8.67
N VAL A 69 7.56 17.12 -7.85
CA VAL A 69 7.26 18.45 -7.35
C VAL A 69 8.38 18.87 -6.40
N LYS A 70 9.04 19.97 -6.72
CA LYS A 70 10.03 20.58 -5.82
C LYS A 70 9.28 21.18 -4.63
N VAL A 71 9.35 20.55 -3.48
CA VAL A 71 8.92 21.19 -2.23
C VAL A 71 10.01 22.20 -1.87
N GLU A 72 9.69 23.48 -1.87
CA GLU A 72 10.58 24.49 -1.29
C GLU A 72 10.74 24.15 0.19
N LYS A 73 11.91 23.62 0.53
CA LYS A 73 12.27 23.43 1.93
C LYS A 73 12.49 24.83 2.50
N GLU A 74 11.60 25.29 3.38
CA GLU A 74 11.95 26.38 4.27
C GLU A 74 13.37 26.10 4.80
N LYS A 75 14.25 27.11 4.73
CA LYS A 75 15.63 27.00 5.20
C LYS A 75 15.58 26.68 6.70
N PHE A 76 15.51 25.38 7.00
CA PHE A 76 15.59 24.92 8.38
C PHE A 76 16.88 25.46 9.00
N LYS A 77 16.76 26.26 10.03
CA LYS A 77 17.90 26.58 10.89
C LYS A 77 18.49 25.24 11.34
N PRO A 78 19.80 24.99 11.12
CA PRO A 78 20.39 23.72 11.50
C PRO A 78 20.17 23.49 13.01
N LYS A 79 19.46 22.42 13.34
CA LYS A 79 19.25 22.08 14.76
C LYS A 79 20.60 21.81 15.39
N ARG A 80 20.91 22.48 16.50
CA ARG A 80 22.12 22.22 17.28
C ARG A 80 22.21 20.74 17.61
N ARG A 81 23.31 20.11 17.19
CA ARG A 81 23.63 18.71 17.54
C ARG A 81 24.16 18.67 18.97
N GLY A 82 23.84 17.63 19.74
CA GLY A 82 24.32 17.40 21.09
C GLY A 82 23.24 17.57 22.17
N ARG A 83 23.64 17.34 23.45
CA ARG A 83 22.77 17.49 24.61
C ARG A 83 22.48 18.98 24.85
N PRO A 84 21.24 19.40 25.20
CA PRO A 84 20.95 20.78 25.59
C PRO A 84 21.82 21.20 26.78
N LYS A 85 22.19 22.44 26.83
CA LYS A 85 22.86 23.00 28.04
C LYS A 85 21.90 22.96 29.23
N LYS A 86 22.47 22.90 30.47
CA LYS A 86 21.67 22.88 31.69
C LYS A 86 20.80 24.15 31.74
N GLY A 87 19.45 23.96 31.75
CA GLY A 87 18.48 25.09 31.73
C GLY A 87 17.93 25.42 30.32
N GLU A 88 18.42 24.77 29.25
CA GLU A 88 17.90 25.00 27.90
C GLU A 88 16.80 23.98 27.59
N THR A 89 15.56 24.41 27.47
CA THR A 89 14.40 23.58 27.06
C THR A 89 14.38 23.51 25.54
N ARG A 90 14.35 22.32 24.96
CA ARG A 90 14.14 22.15 23.52
C ARG A 90 12.66 22.35 23.18
N GLU A 91 12.42 23.02 22.09
CA GLU A 91 11.06 23.04 21.52
C GLU A 91 10.53 21.61 21.34
N PRO A 92 9.28 21.33 21.69
CA PRO A 92 8.66 20.03 21.50
C PRO A 92 8.75 19.65 20.02
N LYS A 93 9.06 18.40 19.75
CA LYS A 93 9.07 17.88 18.38
C LYS A 93 7.65 17.93 17.82
N THR A 94 7.49 18.47 16.62
CA THR A 94 6.23 18.33 15.89
C THR A 94 5.81 16.86 15.82
N PRO A 95 4.56 16.52 16.17
CA PRO A 95 4.11 15.13 16.13
C PRO A 95 4.25 14.55 14.71
N SER A 96 4.64 13.31 14.62
CA SER A 96 4.73 12.58 13.35
C SER A 96 3.34 12.47 12.70
N ILE A 97 3.28 12.24 11.39
CA ILE A 97 2.00 12.02 10.68
C ILE A 97 1.20 10.90 11.36
N LEU A 98 1.86 9.84 11.77
CA LEU A 98 1.23 8.70 12.44
C LEU A 98 0.58 9.10 13.78
N GLN A 99 1.28 9.91 14.59
CA GLN A 99 0.72 10.45 15.84
C GLN A 99 -0.48 11.39 15.60
N GLN A 100 -0.41 12.22 14.56
CA GLN A 100 -1.54 13.08 14.20
C GLN A 100 -2.75 12.27 13.72
N GLN A 101 -2.53 11.18 13.00
CA GLN A 101 -3.59 10.30 12.51
C GLN A 101 -4.28 9.51 13.62
N GLU A 102 -3.61 9.22 14.74
CA GLU A 102 -4.15 8.44 15.85
C GLU A 102 -5.41 9.07 16.45
N ASP A 103 -5.45 10.41 16.50
CA ASP A 103 -6.59 11.18 17.04
C ASP A 103 -7.70 11.41 16.00
N MET A 104 -7.49 11.02 14.74
CA MET A 104 -8.44 11.26 13.66
C MET A 104 -9.49 10.15 13.55
N LYS A 105 -10.76 10.53 13.42
CA LYS A 105 -11.89 9.59 13.37
C LYS A 105 -12.17 9.03 11.97
N THR A 106 -11.81 9.75 10.92
CA THR A 106 -12.18 9.37 9.55
C THR A 106 -10.97 9.13 8.66
N THR A 107 -11.06 8.12 7.79
CA THR A 107 -10.03 7.84 6.77
C THR A 107 -9.71 9.07 5.91
N LYS A 108 -10.72 9.88 5.60
CA LYS A 108 -10.54 11.12 4.82
C LYS A 108 -9.64 12.13 5.53
N GLN A 109 -9.81 12.30 6.84
CA GLN A 109 -8.94 13.16 7.65
C GLN A 109 -7.50 12.63 7.68
N MET A 110 -7.32 11.33 7.94
CA MET A 110 -6.01 10.69 7.94
C MET A 110 -5.28 10.87 6.59
N LEU A 111 -6.01 10.70 5.48
CA LEU A 111 -5.46 10.84 4.13
C LEU A 111 -5.16 12.29 3.74
N SER A 112 -5.74 13.30 4.39
CA SER A 112 -5.41 14.71 4.13
C SER A 112 -3.96 15.06 4.49
N LEU A 113 -3.32 14.27 5.37
CA LEU A 113 -1.91 14.40 5.73
C LEU A 113 -0.96 13.67 4.77
N VAL A 114 -1.50 12.86 3.85
CA VAL A 114 -0.72 12.04 2.92
C VAL A 114 -0.63 12.73 1.57
N SER A 115 0.58 13.08 1.15
CA SER A 115 0.79 13.69 -0.17
C SER A 115 0.56 12.67 -1.28
N THR A 116 -0.18 13.08 -2.31
CA THR A 116 -0.38 12.30 -3.55
C THR A 116 0.45 12.83 -4.73
N GLN A 117 1.29 13.84 -4.49
CA GLN A 117 2.11 14.44 -5.53
C GLN A 117 3.25 13.52 -5.94
N CYS A 118 3.64 13.59 -7.22
CA CYS A 118 4.80 12.88 -7.73
C CYS A 118 6.06 13.29 -6.96
N GLY A 119 6.74 12.31 -6.39
CA GLY A 119 7.93 12.50 -5.56
C GLY A 119 9.09 11.61 -6.02
N VAL A 120 10.17 11.66 -5.25
CA VAL A 120 11.32 10.74 -5.42
C VAL A 120 11.30 9.73 -4.30
N GLY A 121 11.20 8.45 -4.65
CA GLY A 121 11.29 7.32 -3.72
C GLY A 121 12.67 6.68 -3.78
N ARG A 122 13.11 6.10 -2.67
CA ARG A 122 14.34 5.33 -2.55
C ARG A 122 14.11 4.10 -1.68
N LYS A 123 14.50 2.94 -2.17
CA LYS A 123 14.41 1.66 -1.44
C LYS A 123 15.75 0.94 -1.55
N GLN A 124 16.17 0.29 -0.48
CA GLN A 124 17.30 -0.62 -0.49
C GLN A 124 16.79 -2.02 -0.82
N ASN A 125 17.42 -2.68 -1.79
CA ASN A 125 17.08 -4.06 -2.13
C ASN A 125 17.78 -5.05 -1.16
N SER A 126 17.44 -6.34 -1.27
CA SER A 126 18.01 -7.41 -0.45
C SER A 126 19.54 -7.57 -0.57
N LYS A 127 20.12 -7.08 -1.68
CA LYS A 127 21.58 -7.07 -1.93
C LYS A 127 22.28 -5.82 -1.38
N GLY A 128 21.56 -4.93 -0.68
CA GLY A 128 22.10 -3.69 -0.13
C GLY A 128 22.18 -2.51 -1.11
N ASN A 129 21.83 -2.70 -2.39
CA ASN A 129 21.84 -1.64 -3.40
C ASN A 129 20.62 -0.74 -3.27
N PHE A 130 20.81 0.56 -3.52
CA PHE A 130 19.70 1.51 -3.53
C PHE A 130 19.10 1.65 -4.91
N GLU A 131 17.79 1.50 -4.96
CA GLU A 131 16.98 1.80 -6.13
C GLU A 131 16.23 3.12 -5.88
N THR A 132 16.32 4.04 -6.84
CA THR A 132 15.62 5.33 -6.79
C THR A 132 14.66 5.41 -7.96
N TRP A 133 13.43 5.90 -7.72
CA TRP A 133 12.44 6.13 -8.78
C TRP A 133 11.72 7.46 -8.58
N ILE A 134 11.20 7.98 -9.68
CA ILE A 134 10.32 9.15 -9.70
C ILE A 134 8.90 8.64 -9.87
N GLY A 135 7.96 9.10 -9.03
CA GLY A 135 6.57 8.68 -9.15
C GLY A 135 5.81 8.68 -7.83
N GLY A 136 5.08 7.60 -7.62
CA GLY A 136 4.28 7.35 -6.42
C GLY A 136 4.51 5.96 -5.83
N LYS A 137 3.67 5.63 -4.87
CA LYS A 137 3.49 4.30 -4.29
C LYS A 137 2.02 3.93 -4.29
N LEU A 138 1.75 2.66 -4.46
CA LEU A 138 0.44 2.08 -4.23
C LEU A 138 0.52 1.21 -2.98
N HIS A 139 -0.26 1.55 -1.97
CA HIS A 139 -0.43 0.78 -0.74
C HIS A 139 -1.68 -0.06 -0.89
N ILE A 140 -1.57 -1.37 -0.68
CA ILE A 140 -2.66 -2.31 -0.90
C ILE A 140 -2.87 -3.15 0.35
N SER A 141 -4.12 -3.41 0.64
CA SER A 141 -4.60 -4.39 1.63
C SER A 141 -5.24 -5.55 0.89
N VAL A 142 -4.75 -6.74 1.13
CA VAL A 142 -5.12 -7.98 0.44
C VAL A 142 -5.55 -9.02 1.46
N VAL A 143 -6.70 -9.67 1.23
CA VAL A 143 -7.21 -10.74 2.08
C VAL A 143 -7.00 -12.12 1.44
N ASP A 144 -7.38 -13.17 2.16
CA ASP A 144 -7.30 -14.56 1.68
C ASP A 144 -7.80 -14.70 0.24
N GLY A 145 -7.15 -15.57 -0.51
CA GLY A 145 -7.45 -15.74 -1.95
C GLY A 145 -6.82 -14.69 -2.86
N ASP A 146 -5.86 -13.91 -2.36
CA ASP A 146 -5.19 -12.83 -3.12
C ASP A 146 -6.15 -11.72 -3.59
N ILE A 147 -7.18 -11.42 -2.79
CA ILE A 147 -8.23 -10.45 -3.12
C ILE A 147 -7.86 -9.07 -2.55
N PRO A 148 -7.62 -8.05 -3.38
CA PRO A 148 -7.36 -6.69 -2.93
C PRO A 148 -8.65 -5.99 -2.48
N ILE A 149 -8.70 -5.55 -1.22
CA ILE A 149 -9.86 -4.89 -0.60
C ILE A 149 -9.73 -3.37 -0.59
N THR A 150 -8.54 -2.88 -0.27
CA THR A 150 -8.29 -1.44 -0.17
C THR A 150 -7.00 -1.09 -0.89
N ALA A 151 -7.02 0.00 -1.64
CA ALA A 151 -5.85 0.53 -2.32
C ALA A 151 -5.77 2.05 -2.15
N ILE A 152 -4.60 2.54 -1.73
CA ILE A 152 -4.33 3.96 -1.50
C ILE A 152 -3.09 4.36 -2.28
N TYR A 153 -3.21 5.38 -3.13
CA TYR A 153 -2.09 5.97 -3.86
C TYR A 153 -1.47 7.12 -3.06
N SER A 154 -0.14 7.16 -3.00
CA SER A 154 0.63 8.25 -2.39
C SER A 154 1.84 8.65 -3.24
N GLY A 155 2.46 9.79 -2.93
CA GLY A 155 3.75 10.17 -3.51
C GLY A 155 4.87 9.22 -3.10
N ALA A 156 5.88 9.04 -3.96
CA ALA A 156 6.98 8.10 -3.73
C ALA A 156 7.81 8.41 -2.46
N ASN A 157 7.83 9.66 -2.02
CA ASN A 157 8.54 10.13 -0.83
C ASN A 157 7.75 9.94 0.48
N VAL A 158 6.51 9.46 0.42
CA VAL A 158 5.70 9.17 1.62
C VAL A 158 6.22 7.88 2.27
N HIS A 159 6.35 7.89 3.59
CA HIS A 159 6.74 6.70 4.35
C HIS A 159 5.55 5.73 4.45
N ASP A 160 5.79 4.43 4.31
CA ASP A 160 4.74 3.42 4.23
C ASP A 160 3.88 3.39 5.51
N SER A 161 4.49 3.53 6.68
CA SER A 161 3.77 3.62 7.96
C SER A 161 2.77 4.79 8.04
N SER A 162 2.99 5.89 7.29
CA SER A 162 2.07 7.03 7.26
C SER A 162 0.74 6.73 6.57
N VAL A 163 0.65 5.59 5.87
CA VAL A 163 -0.56 5.13 5.18
C VAL A 163 -1.19 3.92 5.88
N ALA A 164 -0.54 3.39 6.93
CA ALA A 164 -1.00 2.19 7.63
C ALA A 164 -2.38 2.39 8.27
N LEU A 165 -2.56 3.42 9.10
CA LEU A 165 -3.82 3.65 9.81
C LEU A 165 -5.01 3.85 8.87
N PRO A 166 -4.93 4.75 7.85
CA PRO A 166 -6.02 4.87 6.89
C PRO A 166 -6.29 3.57 6.10
N LEU A 167 -5.26 2.77 5.80
CA LEU A 167 -5.41 1.51 5.09
C LEU A 167 -6.16 0.47 5.95
N ILE A 168 -5.73 0.26 7.20
CA ILE A 168 -6.38 -0.64 8.17
C ILE A 168 -7.82 -0.19 8.42
N ASN A 169 -8.04 1.11 8.71
CA ASN A 169 -9.36 1.67 9.00
C ASN A 169 -10.35 1.48 7.84
N GLU A 170 -9.88 1.63 6.60
CA GLU A 170 -10.74 1.49 5.43
C GLU A 170 -11.03 0.02 5.12
N THR A 171 -10.07 -0.87 5.33
CA THR A 171 -10.25 -2.31 5.13
C THR A 171 -11.22 -2.90 6.16
N SER A 172 -11.08 -2.55 7.44
CA SER A 172 -11.96 -3.01 8.53
C SER A 172 -13.42 -2.59 8.36
N LYS A 173 -13.69 -1.49 7.62
CA LYS A 173 -15.07 -1.08 7.30
C LYS A 173 -15.70 -1.89 6.19
N LYS A 174 -14.88 -2.50 5.33
CA LYS A 174 -15.34 -3.21 4.14
C LYS A 174 -15.54 -4.69 4.38
N VAL A 175 -14.62 -5.31 5.12
CA VAL A 175 -14.61 -6.75 5.39
C VAL A 175 -14.16 -7.06 6.82
N SER A 176 -14.54 -8.24 7.32
CA SER A 176 -14.09 -8.76 8.62
C SER A 176 -12.88 -9.68 8.44
N TYR A 177 -11.83 -9.49 9.25
CA TYR A 177 -10.64 -10.34 9.24
C TYR A 177 -10.00 -10.43 10.63
N LEU A 178 -9.14 -11.43 10.86
CA LEU A 178 -8.56 -11.70 12.18
C LEU A 178 -7.14 -11.14 12.32
N TYR A 179 -6.26 -11.37 11.36
CA TYR A 179 -4.83 -11.05 11.45
C TYR A 179 -4.43 -9.93 10.49
N ASP A 180 -3.74 -8.91 11.01
CA ASP A 180 -3.07 -7.87 10.22
C ASP A 180 -1.60 -8.23 10.02
N LEU A 181 -1.21 -8.51 8.78
CA LEU A 181 0.14 -8.92 8.41
C LEU A 181 0.87 -7.76 7.72
N GLN A 182 1.97 -7.30 8.32
CA GLN A 182 2.75 -6.19 7.77
C GLN A 182 4.25 -6.43 7.96
N ASP A 183 5.07 -5.81 7.12
CA ASP A 183 6.52 -5.92 7.23
C ASP A 183 7.11 -5.02 8.35
N ALA A 184 8.42 -5.15 8.60
CA ALA A 184 9.13 -4.36 9.60
C ALA A 184 9.12 -2.84 9.33
N GLY A 185 8.76 -2.39 8.15
CA GLY A 185 8.58 -0.97 7.82
C GLY A 185 7.41 -0.34 8.55
N TYR A 186 6.45 -1.16 8.97
CA TYR A 186 5.25 -0.78 9.72
C TYR A 186 5.40 -0.94 11.25
N ASP A 187 6.58 -1.32 11.74
CA ASP A 187 6.81 -1.56 13.17
C ASP A 187 6.67 -0.28 14.01
N SER A 188 5.47 -0.10 14.57
CA SER A 188 5.10 1.00 15.44
C SER A 188 4.05 0.54 16.45
N ASN A 189 4.18 0.96 17.71
CA ASN A 189 3.18 0.69 18.73
C ASN A 189 1.82 1.29 18.35
N ILE A 190 1.80 2.49 17.76
CA ILE A 190 0.57 3.15 17.31
C ILE A 190 -0.18 2.27 16.30
N ILE A 191 0.51 1.67 15.32
CA ILE A 191 -0.11 0.78 14.33
C ILE A 191 -0.64 -0.49 15.00
N ARG A 192 0.16 -1.11 15.90
CA ARG A 192 -0.24 -2.31 16.64
C ARG A 192 -1.48 -2.06 17.51
N ASP A 193 -1.49 -0.96 18.23
CA ASP A 193 -2.60 -0.61 19.13
C ASP A 193 -3.84 -0.20 18.36
N PHE A 194 -3.69 0.47 17.20
CA PHE A 194 -4.81 0.79 16.32
C PHE A 194 -5.46 -0.47 15.73
N SER A 195 -4.67 -1.45 15.27
CA SER A 195 -5.18 -2.74 14.80
C SER A 195 -5.93 -3.49 15.90
N LYS A 196 -5.37 -3.53 17.12
CA LYS A 196 -6.04 -4.14 18.29
C LYS A 196 -7.35 -3.44 18.68
N LYS A 197 -7.41 -2.08 18.59
CA LYS A 197 -8.66 -1.32 18.82
C LYS A 197 -9.78 -1.72 17.86
N LEU A 198 -9.44 -2.20 16.68
CA LEU A 198 -10.38 -2.72 15.67
C LEU A 198 -10.61 -4.24 15.79
N ASN A 199 -10.16 -4.86 16.88
CA ASN A 199 -10.26 -6.30 17.18
C ASN A 199 -9.47 -7.20 16.22
N HIS A 200 -8.38 -6.68 15.62
CA HIS A 200 -7.46 -7.49 14.81
C HIS A 200 -6.20 -7.86 15.61
N ARG A 201 -5.59 -8.98 15.27
CA ARG A 201 -4.29 -9.40 15.82
C ARG A 201 -3.16 -8.94 14.87
N PRO A 202 -2.38 -7.90 15.21
CA PRO A 202 -1.26 -7.47 14.38
C PRO A 202 -0.09 -8.44 14.47
N LEU A 203 0.38 -8.93 13.33
CA LEU A 203 1.60 -9.70 13.15
C LEU A 203 2.56 -8.87 12.28
N ILE A 204 3.37 -8.05 12.92
CA ILE A 204 4.28 -7.11 12.27
C ILE A 204 5.69 -7.49 12.70
N ASP A 205 6.60 -7.65 11.74
CA ASP A 205 8.01 -7.91 12.03
C ASP A 205 8.62 -6.78 12.84
N ILE A 206 9.53 -7.14 13.72
CA ILE A 206 10.24 -6.16 14.55
C ILE A 206 11.35 -5.52 13.72
N ASN A 207 11.36 -4.19 13.69
CA ASN A 207 12.42 -3.42 13.06
C ASN A 207 13.58 -3.17 14.07
N PRO A 208 14.75 -3.77 13.88
CA PRO A 208 15.85 -3.62 14.83
C PRO A 208 16.44 -2.20 14.86
N LYS A 209 16.06 -1.33 13.89
CA LYS A 209 16.55 0.06 13.78
C LYS A 209 18.09 0.10 13.94
N ASN A 210 18.60 0.80 14.97
CA ASN A 210 20.01 0.94 15.25
C ASN A 210 20.51 0.10 16.44
N SER A 211 19.66 -0.75 17.03
CA SER A 211 20.04 -1.61 18.14
C SER A 211 20.86 -2.80 17.64
N LYS A 212 22.13 -2.90 18.07
CA LYS A 212 23.01 -4.04 17.75
C LYS A 212 22.50 -5.32 18.42
N GLU A 213 22.15 -5.25 19.70
CA GLU A 213 21.62 -6.39 20.47
C GLU A 213 20.36 -6.99 19.86
N LEU A 214 19.45 -6.12 19.38
CA LEU A 214 18.22 -6.58 18.75
C LEU A 214 18.49 -7.23 17.38
N LYS A 215 19.47 -6.73 16.62
CA LYS A 215 19.89 -7.35 15.35
C LYS A 215 20.47 -8.75 15.58
N GLU A 216 21.33 -8.89 16.60
CA GLU A 216 21.93 -10.18 16.97
C GLU A 216 20.86 -11.19 17.42
N LYS A 217 19.92 -10.78 18.28
CA LYS A 217 18.79 -11.64 18.70
C LYS A 217 17.92 -12.07 17.51
N ILE A 218 17.59 -11.16 16.61
CA ILE A 218 16.81 -11.49 15.40
C ILE A 218 17.58 -12.47 14.51
N GLN A 219 18.91 -12.29 14.37
CA GLN A 219 19.75 -13.20 13.58
C GLN A 219 19.76 -14.60 14.20
N LEU A 220 19.96 -14.70 15.51
CA LEU A 220 19.90 -15.98 16.22
C LEU A 220 18.57 -16.72 16.01
N ILE A 221 17.44 -16.00 16.14
CA ILE A 221 16.11 -16.59 15.89
C ILE A 221 15.99 -17.07 14.44
N LYS A 222 16.51 -16.32 13.45
CA LYS A 222 16.51 -16.73 12.05
C LYS A 222 17.34 -17.98 11.81
N ASP A 223 18.49 -18.07 12.45
CA ASP A 223 19.39 -19.21 12.32
C ASP A 223 18.80 -20.46 13.00
N GLU A 224 18.14 -20.32 14.14
CA GLU A 224 17.37 -21.39 14.77
C GLU A 224 16.19 -21.84 13.89
N LYS A 225 15.40 -20.91 13.33
CA LYS A 225 14.31 -21.26 12.39
C LYS A 225 14.80 -22.07 11.22
N LYS A 226 15.93 -21.69 10.60
CA LYS A 226 16.55 -22.48 9.50
C LYS A 226 16.93 -23.89 9.96
N LYS A 227 17.48 -24.06 11.17
CA LYS A 227 17.79 -25.39 11.72
C LYS A 227 16.52 -26.22 11.91
N PHE A 228 15.42 -25.61 12.40
CA PHE A 228 14.11 -26.28 12.54
C PHE A 228 13.52 -26.68 11.20
N GLU A 229 13.62 -25.84 10.17
CA GLU A 229 13.17 -26.16 8.81
C GLU A 229 13.95 -27.31 8.20
N ILE A 230 15.28 -27.37 8.38
CA ILE A 230 16.15 -28.46 7.92
C ILE A 230 15.79 -29.78 8.62
N LEU A 231 15.38 -29.73 9.88
CA LEU A 231 15.01 -30.91 10.69
C LEU A 231 13.53 -31.32 10.52
N ASN A 232 12.79 -30.71 9.56
CA ASN A 232 11.34 -30.94 9.36
C ASN A 232 10.49 -30.78 10.65
N LEU A 233 10.93 -29.94 11.56
CA LEU A 233 10.18 -29.63 12.76
C LEU A 233 9.12 -28.57 12.42
N THR A 234 7.94 -28.72 13.01
CA THR A 234 6.77 -27.84 12.78
C THR A 234 7.11 -26.37 13.05
N GLN A 235 6.83 -25.50 12.06
CA GLN A 235 6.93 -24.04 12.26
C GLN A 235 5.99 -23.59 13.38
N SER A 236 6.39 -22.55 14.12
CA SER A 236 5.46 -21.93 15.07
C SER A 236 4.22 -21.40 14.36
N LEU A 237 3.05 -21.46 14.98
CA LEU A 237 1.79 -20.96 14.42
C LEU A 237 1.93 -19.50 13.91
N ASP A 238 2.57 -18.64 14.70
CA ASP A 238 2.79 -17.24 14.31
C ASP A 238 3.67 -17.10 13.07
N THR A 239 4.64 -17.98 12.85
CA THR A 239 5.45 -17.99 11.61
C THR A 239 4.62 -18.45 10.42
N HIS A 240 3.77 -19.46 10.59
CA HIS A 240 2.87 -19.92 9.54
C HIS A 240 1.90 -18.79 9.13
N HIS A 241 1.27 -18.14 10.09
CA HIS A 241 0.38 -17.01 9.83
C HIS A 241 1.09 -15.85 9.15
N TYR A 242 2.30 -15.49 9.60
CA TYR A 242 3.08 -14.40 9.02
C TYR A 242 3.48 -14.67 7.55
N ASN A 243 3.76 -15.91 7.19
CA ASN A 243 4.13 -16.28 5.82
C ASN A 243 3.00 -16.00 4.80
N GLN A 244 1.75 -15.92 5.25
CA GLN A 244 0.62 -15.53 4.39
C GLN A 244 0.74 -14.08 3.88
N ARG A 245 1.63 -13.27 4.44
CA ARG A 245 1.95 -11.93 3.94
C ARG A 245 2.36 -11.93 2.45
N SER A 246 2.88 -13.04 1.95
CA SER A 246 3.22 -13.20 0.52
C SER A 246 2.04 -12.96 -0.44
N MET A 247 0.78 -12.99 0.04
CA MET A 247 -0.43 -12.67 -0.74
C MET A 247 -0.32 -11.29 -1.41
N VAL A 248 0.11 -10.29 -0.65
CA VAL A 248 0.20 -8.93 -1.19
C VAL A 248 1.30 -8.82 -2.26
N GLU A 249 2.37 -9.60 -2.14
CA GLU A 249 3.44 -9.65 -3.14
C GLU A 249 2.95 -10.27 -4.45
N ARG A 250 2.11 -11.34 -4.37
CA ARG A 250 1.48 -11.95 -5.55
C ARG A 250 0.53 -10.98 -6.25
N VAL A 251 -0.31 -10.27 -5.48
CA VAL A 251 -1.21 -9.25 -6.04
C VAL A 251 -0.42 -8.12 -6.71
N ASN A 252 0.67 -7.66 -6.09
CA ASN A 252 1.56 -6.66 -6.69
C ASN A 252 2.17 -7.15 -8.01
N LYS A 253 2.48 -8.44 -8.13
CA LYS A 253 2.95 -9.06 -9.37
C LYS A 253 1.85 -9.06 -10.43
N TYR A 254 0.64 -9.56 -10.12
CA TYR A 254 -0.50 -9.55 -11.04
C TYR A 254 -0.80 -8.16 -11.57
N LEU A 255 -0.88 -7.15 -10.70
CA LEU A 255 -1.10 -5.77 -11.10
C LEU A 255 -0.10 -5.27 -12.13
N LYS A 256 1.17 -5.62 -11.97
CA LYS A 256 2.25 -5.13 -12.83
C LYS A 256 2.40 -5.91 -14.12
N GLU A 257 2.33 -7.23 -14.05
CA GLU A 257 2.61 -8.11 -15.18
C GLU A 257 1.37 -8.35 -16.04
N ASP A 258 0.20 -8.60 -15.41
CA ASP A 258 -1.01 -9.01 -16.12
C ASP A 258 -1.96 -7.85 -16.41
N PHE A 259 -2.03 -6.85 -15.50
CA PHE A 259 -2.99 -5.75 -15.61
C PHE A 259 -2.34 -4.38 -15.94
N GLY A 260 -1.09 -4.39 -16.43
CA GLY A 260 -0.44 -3.22 -17.04
C GLY A 260 -0.11 -2.06 -16.10
N CYS A 261 -0.14 -2.26 -14.77
CA CYS A 261 0.14 -1.22 -13.80
C CYS A 261 1.65 -0.93 -13.59
N SER A 262 2.54 -1.59 -14.34
CA SER A 262 3.99 -1.34 -14.30
C SER A 262 4.41 -0.08 -15.07
N ASN A 263 3.68 0.26 -16.15
CA ASN A 263 4.01 1.35 -17.06
C ASN A 263 2.83 2.31 -17.21
N ILE A 264 2.74 3.29 -16.34
CA ILE A 264 1.66 4.28 -16.36
C ILE A 264 2.12 5.51 -17.15
N TYR A 265 1.47 5.76 -18.29
CA TYR A 265 1.77 6.87 -19.20
C TYR A 265 1.01 8.15 -18.86
N TYR A 266 -0.01 8.08 -18.02
CA TYR A 266 -0.82 9.22 -17.61
C TYR A 266 -0.09 10.09 -16.59
N LYS A 267 -0.38 11.40 -16.64
CA LYS A 267 0.12 12.39 -15.68
C LYS A 267 -1.01 12.87 -14.78
N GLY A 268 -0.66 13.21 -13.53
CA GLY A 268 -1.58 13.69 -12.50
C GLY A 268 -2.11 12.56 -11.62
N ALA A 269 -2.03 12.77 -10.30
CA ALA A 269 -2.37 11.79 -9.27
C ALA A 269 -3.77 11.15 -9.47
N THR A 270 -4.77 11.94 -9.88
CA THR A 270 -6.14 11.46 -10.10
C THR A 270 -6.22 10.41 -11.22
N LYS A 271 -5.57 10.67 -12.36
CA LYS A 271 -5.56 9.72 -13.49
C LYS A 271 -4.74 8.48 -13.15
N VAL A 272 -3.59 8.65 -12.50
CA VAL A 272 -2.75 7.54 -12.05
C VAL A 272 -3.52 6.65 -11.08
N ALA A 273 -4.16 7.23 -10.07
CA ALA A 273 -4.99 6.50 -9.12
C ALA A 273 -6.15 5.75 -9.80
N SER A 274 -6.74 6.31 -10.88
CA SER A 274 -7.79 5.64 -11.64
C SER A 274 -7.28 4.44 -12.43
N VAL A 275 -6.10 4.54 -13.09
CA VAL A 275 -5.49 3.39 -13.77
C VAL A 275 -5.23 2.27 -12.77
N LEU A 276 -4.63 2.60 -11.64
CA LEU A 276 -4.37 1.63 -10.57
C LEU A 276 -5.67 1.00 -10.04
N ALA A 277 -6.73 1.80 -9.90
CA ALA A 277 -8.02 1.30 -9.43
C ALA A 277 -8.69 0.35 -10.43
N PHE A 278 -8.55 0.58 -11.74
CA PHE A 278 -8.99 -0.40 -12.75
C PHE A 278 -8.22 -1.71 -12.64
N GLY A 279 -6.88 -1.64 -12.45
CA GLY A 279 -6.07 -2.83 -12.20
C GLY A 279 -6.51 -3.58 -10.93
N ILE A 280 -6.71 -2.88 -9.82
CA ILE A 280 -7.21 -3.44 -8.56
C ILE A 280 -8.57 -4.12 -8.75
N LEU A 281 -9.52 -3.47 -9.41
CA LEU A 281 -10.83 -4.03 -9.72
C LEU A 281 -10.71 -5.31 -10.56
N SER A 282 -9.85 -5.29 -11.57
CA SER A 282 -9.62 -6.46 -12.43
C SER A 282 -9.03 -7.64 -11.65
N VAL A 283 -8.03 -7.41 -10.79
CA VAL A 283 -7.47 -8.45 -9.91
C VAL A 283 -8.54 -8.95 -8.95
N CYS A 284 -9.30 -8.05 -8.32
CA CYS A 284 -10.34 -8.40 -7.36
C CYS A 284 -11.38 -9.36 -8.00
N ILE A 285 -11.93 -9.00 -9.16
CA ILE A 285 -12.87 -9.85 -9.89
C ILE A 285 -12.24 -11.17 -10.29
N HIS A 286 -11.03 -11.13 -10.85
CA HIS A 286 -10.33 -12.35 -11.30
C HIS A 286 -10.09 -13.34 -10.16
N GLN A 287 -9.64 -12.87 -9.00
CA GLN A 287 -9.40 -13.75 -7.86
C GLN A 287 -10.71 -14.21 -7.20
N SER A 288 -11.73 -13.35 -7.12
CA SER A 288 -13.04 -13.74 -6.59
C SER A 288 -13.69 -14.83 -7.43
N LEU A 289 -13.55 -14.78 -8.76
CA LEU A 289 -14.06 -15.84 -9.64
C LEU A 289 -13.37 -17.19 -9.36
N LYS A 290 -12.07 -17.20 -9.07
CA LYS A 290 -11.35 -18.44 -8.72
C LYS A 290 -11.77 -19.06 -7.39
N MET A 291 -12.42 -18.30 -6.50
CA MET A 291 -12.93 -18.85 -5.24
C MET A 291 -14.27 -19.57 -5.43
N VAL A 292 -14.98 -19.31 -6.53
CA VAL A 292 -16.32 -19.86 -6.81
C VAL A 292 -16.26 -21.02 -7.80
N THR A 293 -15.16 -21.10 -8.57
CA THR A 293 -14.89 -22.21 -9.51
C THR A 293 -14.00 -23.27 -8.88
#